data_a7ec83fb47a0af2d901488b5c5eb4c5a
#
_entry.id   a7ec83fb47a0af2d901488b5c5eb4c5a
#
_cell.length_a   1.000
_cell.length_b   1.000
_cell.length_c   1.000
_cell.angle_alpha   90.00
_cell.angle_beta   90.00
_cell.angle_gamma   90.00
#
_symmetry.space_group_name_H-M   'P 1'
#
loop_
_entity.id
_entity.type
_entity.pdbx_description
1 polymer ?
#
loop_
_entity_poly.entity_id
_entity_poly.type
_entity_poly.pdbx_seq_one_letter_code
_entity_poly.pdbx_strand_id
1 'polypeptide(L)'
;ATRMTPLGLLVLLIVAVLLLSSIDHTLNQIWHVRKNRGLIVSYSIYLVVLISSPVLLGTSLAATSYLVSLSGIEEGAVSSVVKLLLASLPFLGSFLFFLLLYIIVPYTKVHFWSAVSGALIATLLFEISKSAFALYFINFPVYQVIYGALAVIPLLFIWVFISWVVVLVGAQIAASLDGFLEEQKKIINKAYPLQ
;
A
#
# COMPACT_ATOMS: atom_id res chain seq x y z
N ALA A 1 -29.43 6.95 11.11
CA ALA A 1 -28.70 5.81 10.53
C ALA A 1 -29.33 5.53 9.16
N THR A 2 -28.75 6.07 8.12
CA THR A 2 -29.13 5.82 6.72
C THR A 2 -28.93 4.33 6.46
N ARG A 3 -30.02 3.62 6.24
CA ARG A 3 -30.01 2.21 5.86
C ARG A 3 -29.33 2.15 4.48
N MET A 4 -28.11 1.64 4.42
CA MET A 4 -27.51 1.28 3.13
C MET A 4 -28.43 0.24 2.50
N THR A 5 -29.01 0.58 1.34
CA THR A 5 -29.84 -0.38 0.61
C THR A 5 -28.95 -1.53 0.13
N PRO A 6 -29.43 -2.79 0.14
CA PRO A 6 -28.68 -3.93 -0.39
C PRO A 6 -28.11 -3.68 -1.80
N LEU A 7 -28.83 -2.92 -2.60
CA LEU A 7 -28.40 -2.48 -3.94
C LEU A 7 -27.15 -1.59 -3.88
N GLY A 8 -27.08 -0.63 -2.94
CA GLY A 8 -25.90 0.24 -2.78
C GLY A 8 -24.64 -0.55 -2.36
N LEU A 9 -24.82 -1.56 -1.51
CA LEU A 9 -23.73 -2.43 -1.09
C LEU A 9 -23.22 -3.31 -2.24
N LEU A 10 -24.12 -3.80 -3.07
CA LEU A 10 -23.79 -4.58 -4.27
C LEU A 10 -23.02 -3.74 -5.29
N VAL A 11 -23.47 -2.51 -5.56
CA VAL A 11 -22.78 -1.56 -6.45
C VAL A 11 -21.36 -1.25 -5.92
N LEU A 12 -21.23 -0.99 -4.62
CA LEU A 12 -19.93 -0.75 -3.97
C LEU A 12 -18.99 -1.93 -4.14
N LEU A 13 -19.47 -3.15 -3.97
CA LEU A 13 -18.69 -4.36 -4.13
C LEU A 13 -18.23 -4.55 -5.58
N ILE A 14 -19.09 -4.29 -6.56
CA ILE A 14 -18.73 -4.34 -7.98
C ILE A 14 -17.62 -3.31 -8.28
N VAL A 15 -17.77 -2.07 -7.84
CA VAL A 15 -16.75 -1.01 -8.04
C VAL A 15 -15.43 -1.40 -7.39
N ALA A 16 -15.45 -1.93 -6.16
CA ALA A 16 -14.23 -2.39 -5.48
C ALA A 16 -13.51 -3.50 -6.26
N VAL A 17 -14.26 -4.48 -6.79
CA VAL A 17 -13.68 -5.55 -7.60
C VAL A 17 -13.08 -5.03 -8.91
N LEU A 18 -13.75 -4.09 -9.58
CA LEU A 18 -13.24 -3.45 -10.81
C LEU A 18 -11.95 -2.68 -10.54
N LEU A 19 -11.87 -1.94 -9.43
CA LEU A 19 -10.66 -1.22 -9.02
C LEU A 19 -9.51 -2.19 -8.76
N LEU A 20 -9.74 -3.25 -7.99
CA LEU A 20 -8.72 -4.26 -7.70
C LEU A 20 -8.25 -4.99 -8.97
N SER A 21 -9.17 -5.27 -9.90
CA SER A 21 -8.83 -5.83 -11.21
C SER A 21 -7.93 -4.89 -12.03
N SER A 22 -8.20 -3.58 -11.99
CA SER A 22 -7.37 -2.56 -12.65
C SER A 22 -5.97 -2.49 -12.04
N ILE A 23 -5.87 -2.57 -10.72
CA ILE A 23 -4.59 -2.62 -9.98
C ILE A 23 -3.78 -3.86 -10.38
N ASP A 24 -4.41 -5.04 -10.35
CA ASP A 24 -3.80 -6.30 -10.74
C ASP A 24 -3.26 -6.26 -12.18
N HIS A 25 -4.09 -5.77 -13.10
CA HIS A 25 -3.70 -5.64 -14.51
C HIS A 25 -2.50 -4.71 -14.69
N THR A 26 -2.50 -3.55 -14.06
CA THR A 26 -1.41 -2.58 -14.16
C THR A 26 -0.11 -3.12 -13.56
N LEU A 27 -0.17 -3.75 -12.40
CA LEU A 27 1.01 -4.36 -11.77
C LEU A 27 1.55 -5.51 -12.64
N ASN A 28 0.69 -6.38 -13.15
CA ASN A 28 1.13 -7.46 -14.04
C ASN A 28 1.75 -6.94 -15.36
N GLN A 29 1.30 -5.79 -15.87
CA GLN A 29 1.96 -5.12 -17.01
C GLN A 29 3.38 -4.67 -16.69
N ILE A 30 3.64 -4.13 -15.50
CA ILE A 30 4.97 -3.69 -15.05
C ILE A 30 5.96 -4.86 -15.04
N TRP A 31 5.53 -6.04 -14.60
CA TRP A 31 6.34 -7.27 -14.62
C TRP A 31 6.30 -8.01 -15.96
N HIS A 32 5.73 -7.43 -17.03
CA HIS A 32 5.62 -8.01 -18.38
C HIS A 32 5.00 -9.41 -18.38
N VAL A 33 4.07 -9.67 -17.48
CA VAL A 33 3.36 -10.96 -17.36
C VAL A 33 2.38 -11.11 -18.51
N ARG A 34 2.60 -12.12 -19.35
CA ARG A 34 1.74 -12.40 -20.52
C ARG A 34 0.58 -13.35 -20.23
N LYS A 35 0.59 -14.05 -19.10
CA LYS A 35 -0.46 -14.99 -18.71
C LYS A 35 -1.36 -14.37 -17.64
N ASN A 36 -2.66 -14.33 -17.90
CA ASN A 36 -3.64 -13.96 -16.89
C ASN A 36 -3.87 -15.12 -15.93
N ARG A 37 -4.02 -14.80 -14.65
CA ARG A 37 -4.53 -15.77 -13.66
C ARG A 37 -5.94 -16.19 -14.05
N GLY A 38 -6.32 -17.42 -13.70
CA GLY A 38 -7.73 -17.82 -13.76
C GLY A 38 -8.58 -16.86 -12.89
N LEU A 39 -9.74 -16.48 -13.38
CA LEU A 39 -10.63 -15.50 -12.73
C LEU A 39 -10.85 -15.82 -11.24
N ILE A 40 -11.06 -17.10 -10.90
CA ILE A 40 -11.32 -17.54 -9.52
C ILE A 40 -10.16 -17.18 -8.58
N VAL A 41 -8.91 -17.38 -9.01
CA VAL A 41 -7.73 -17.08 -8.19
C VAL A 41 -7.57 -15.57 -8.01
N SER A 42 -7.79 -14.77 -9.06
CA SER A 42 -7.74 -13.32 -8.98
C SER A 42 -8.79 -12.77 -8.01
N TYR A 43 -10.04 -13.22 -8.11
CA TYR A 43 -11.11 -12.79 -7.21
C TYR A 43 -10.86 -13.21 -5.75
N SER A 44 -10.27 -14.38 -5.52
CA SER A 44 -9.90 -14.81 -4.15
C SER A 44 -8.85 -13.89 -3.54
N ILE A 45 -7.84 -13.47 -4.30
CA ILE A 45 -6.83 -12.50 -3.83
C ILE A 45 -7.47 -11.14 -3.55
N TYR A 46 -8.37 -10.67 -4.43
CA TYR A 46 -9.07 -9.41 -4.23
C TYR A 46 -9.91 -9.42 -2.95
N LEU A 47 -10.61 -10.52 -2.66
CA LEU A 47 -11.35 -10.68 -1.42
C LEU A 47 -10.43 -10.68 -0.19
N VAL A 48 -9.30 -11.36 -0.24
CA VAL A 48 -8.32 -11.37 0.84
C VAL A 48 -7.80 -9.94 1.10
N VAL A 49 -7.42 -9.20 0.06
CA VAL A 49 -6.95 -7.81 0.19
C VAL A 49 -8.07 -6.92 0.74
N LEU A 50 -9.30 -7.06 0.25
CA LEU A 50 -10.45 -6.27 0.66
C LEU A 50 -10.81 -6.50 2.13
N ILE A 51 -10.74 -7.74 2.60
CA ILE A 51 -11.04 -8.09 4.00
C ILE A 51 -9.88 -7.74 4.92
N SER A 52 -8.63 -7.94 4.49
CA SER A 52 -7.46 -7.66 5.34
C SER A 52 -7.23 -6.17 5.55
N SER A 53 -7.59 -5.31 4.59
CA SER A 53 -7.37 -3.86 4.69
C SER A 53 -8.09 -3.22 5.90
N PRO A 54 -9.40 -3.43 6.15
CA PRO A 54 -10.08 -2.91 7.33
C PRO A 54 -9.57 -3.51 8.64
N VAL A 55 -9.17 -4.79 8.62
CA VAL A 55 -8.61 -5.47 9.81
C VAL A 55 -7.26 -4.86 10.17
N LEU A 56 -6.37 -4.63 9.20
CA LEU A 56 -5.07 -3.98 9.43
C LEU A 56 -5.24 -2.54 9.92
N LEU A 57 -6.15 -1.78 9.32
CA LEU A 57 -6.45 -0.42 9.76
C LEU A 57 -7.06 -0.40 11.16
N GLY A 58 -8.02 -1.26 11.44
CA GLY A 58 -8.68 -1.36 12.73
C GLY A 58 -7.73 -1.77 13.85
N THR A 59 -6.87 -2.75 13.62
CA THR A 59 -5.84 -3.17 14.58
C THR A 59 -4.79 -2.07 14.81
N SER A 60 -4.40 -1.34 13.77
CA SER A 60 -3.48 -0.21 13.89
C SER A 60 -4.07 0.91 14.73
N LEU A 61 -5.33 1.28 14.50
CA LEU A 61 -6.04 2.29 15.30
C LEU A 61 -6.24 1.85 16.75
N ALA A 62 -6.62 0.59 16.97
CA ALA A 62 -6.79 0.03 18.31
C ALA A 62 -5.45 0.00 19.08
N ALA A 63 -4.37 -0.40 18.42
CA ALA A 63 -3.04 -0.34 19.00
C ALA A 63 -2.64 1.09 19.39
N THR A 64 -2.82 2.05 18.49
CA THR A 64 -2.53 3.47 18.77
C THR A 64 -3.36 3.99 19.95
N SER A 65 -4.67 3.69 20.01
CA SER A 65 -5.55 4.10 21.10
C SER A 65 -5.15 3.47 22.43
N TYR A 66 -4.78 2.20 22.41
CA TYR A 66 -4.29 1.50 23.60
C TYR A 66 -2.99 2.12 24.13
N LEU A 67 -2.10 2.49 23.24
CA LEU A 67 -0.82 3.13 23.55
C LEU A 67 -0.99 4.54 24.13
N VAL A 68 -1.91 5.32 23.57
CA VAL A 68 -2.28 6.64 24.12
C VAL A 68 -2.86 6.48 25.54
N SER A 69 -3.68 5.44 25.79
CA SER A 69 -4.21 5.17 27.12
C SER A 69 -3.13 4.78 28.15
N LEU A 70 -2.09 4.08 27.71
CA LEU A 70 -0.94 3.74 28.56
C LEU A 70 -0.01 4.93 28.81
N SER A 71 0.09 5.90 27.89
CA SER A 71 0.91 7.10 28.08
C SER A 71 0.37 8.09 29.12
N GLY A 72 -0.90 7.93 29.53
CA GLY A 72 -1.49 8.66 30.66
C GLY A 72 -1.09 8.11 32.05
N ILE A 73 -0.38 6.98 32.11
CA ILE A 73 0.13 6.41 33.36
C ILE A 73 1.60 6.79 33.48
N GLU A 74 1.86 7.81 34.35
CA GLU A 74 3.15 8.32 34.79
C GLU A 74 4.30 8.39 33.75
N GLU A 75 4.80 9.60 33.54
CA GLU A 75 5.88 9.94 32.58
C GLU A 75 7.22 9.21 32.83
N GLY A 76 7.32 8.37 33.83
CA GLY A 76 8.55 7.63 34.21
C GLY A 76 8.63 6.19 33.75
N ALA A 77 7.50 5.57 33.36
CA ALA A 77 7.45 4.11 33.16
C ALA A 77 7.59 3.64 31.71
N VAL A 78 7.38 4.50 30.74
CA VAL A 78 7.50 4.12 29.32
C VAL A 78 8.90 4.43 28.84
N SER A 79 9.74 3.40 28.76
CA SER A 79 11.09 3.47 28.22
C SER A 79 11.10 4.20 26.86
N SER A 80 12.10 5.03 26.62
CA SER A 80 12.33 5.72 25.32
C SER A 80 12.32 4.73 24.13
N VAL A 81 12.72 3.49 24.36
CA VAL A 81 12.68 2.38 23.39
C VAL A 81 11.25 2.05 22.98
N VAL A 82 10.31 2.00 23.94
CA VAL A 82 8.90 1.72 23.63
C VAL A 82 8.31 2.86 22.80
N LYS A 83 8.59 4.12 23.15
CA LYS A 83 8.15 5.29 22.36
C LYS A 83 8.67 5.22 20.92
N LEU A 84 9.94 4.85 20.72
CA LEU A 84 10.55 4.71 19.40
C LEU A 84 9.91 3.56 18.60
N LEU A 85 9.72 2.40 19.23
CA LEU A 85 9.04 1.25 18.60
C LEU A 85 7.63 1.60 18.16
N LEU A 86 6.88 2.34 18.98
CA LEU A 86 5.54 2.78 18.67
C LEU A 86 5.49 3.79 17.53
N ALA A 87 6.43 4.71 17.48
CA ALA A 87 6.57 5.69 16.40
C ALA A 87 6.93 5.03 15.05
N SER A 88 7.62 3.87 15.08
CA SER A 88 7.97 3.13 13.85
C SER A 88 6.86 2.23 13.31
N LEU A 89 5.81 1.92 14.10
CA LEU A 89 4.71 1.05 13.69
C LEU A 89 4.01 1.48 12.38
N PRO A 90 3.67 2.76 12.16
CA PRO A 90 3.06 3.19 10.91
C PRO A 90 3.96 2.94 9.70
N PHE A 91 5.27 3.20 9.85
CA PHE A 91 6.27 2.94 8.81
C PHE A 91 6.38 1.45 8.48
N LEU A 92 6.47 0.61 9.51
CA LEU A 92 6.52 -0.85 9.35
C LEU A 92 5.24 -1.40 8.70
N GLY A 93 4.08 -0.86 9.08
CA GLY A 93 2.80 -1.22 8.48
C GLY A 93 2.74 -0.89 6.99
N SER A 94 3.15 0.32 6.62
CA SER A 94 3.24 0.76 5.22
C SER A 94 4.24 -0.09 4.43
N PHE A 95 5.41 -0.37 5.00
CA PHE A 95 6.43 -1.22 4.40
C PHE A 95 5.92 -2.65 4.14
N LEU A 96 5.29 -3.25 5.14
CA LEU A 96 4.75 -4.60 5.03
C LEU A 96 3.63 -4.66 3.98
N PHE A 97 2.79 -3.63 3.93
CA PHE A 97 1.75 -3.51 2.91
C PHE A 97 2.33 -3.49 1.50
N PHE A 98 3.30 -2.62 1.21
CA PHE A 98 3.93 -2.56 -0.11
C PHE A 98 4.71 -3.84 -0.45
N LEU A 99 5.39 -4.42 0.53
CA LEU A 99 6.11 -5.68 0.35
C LEU A 99 5.16 -6.81 -0.06
N LEU A 100 4.06 -6.98 0.66
CA LEU A 100 3.04 -7.97 0.33
C LEU A 100 2.41 -7.69 -1.03
N LEU A 101 2.13 -6.43 -1.34
CA LEU A 101 1.58 -6.02 -2.63
C LEU A 101 2.50 -6.47 -3.79
N TYR A 102 3.82 -6.23 -3.69
CA TYR A 102 4.78 -6.54 -4.75
C TYR A 102 5.17 -8.01 -4.84
N ILE A 103 4.90 -8.81 -3.80
CA ILE A 103 5.13 -10.27 -3.83
C ILE A 103 3.87 -11.02 -4.29
N ILE A 104 2.69 -10.60 -3.83
CA ILE A 104 1.46 -11.38 -3.98
C ILE A 104 0.73 -11.05 -5.30
N VAL A 105 0.69 -9.76 -5.65
CA VAL A 105 -0.12 -9.31 -6.79
C VAL A 105 0.47 -9.73 -8.14
N PRO A 106 1.77 -9.56 -8.42
CA PRO A 106 2.33 -9.97 -9.71
C PRO A 106 2.23 -11.49 -9.91
N TYR A 107 1.78 -11.92 -11.10
CA TYR A 107 1.69 -13.34 -11.47
C TYR A 107 3.03 -13.87 -12.00
N THR A 108 4.10 -13.56 -11.27
CA THR A 108 5.47 -14.04 -11.55
C THR A 108 6.22 -14.27 -10.25
N LYS A 109 7.34 -14.98 -10.32
CA LYS A 109 8.22 -15.16 -9.16
C LYS A 109 9.11 -13.95 -9.00
N VAL A 110 8.71 -13.04 -8.17
CA VAL A 110 9.51 -11.84 -7.83
C VAL A 110 10.58 -12.22 -6.81
N HIS A 111 11.82 -11.80 -7.05
CA HIS A 111 12.89 -11.99 -6.07
C HIS A 111 12.60 -11.16 -4.82
N PHE A 112 12.74 -11.77 -3.65
CA PHE A 112 12.45 -11.13 -2.37
C PHE A 112 13.18 -9.79 -2.19
N TRP A 113 14.47 -9.72 -2.56
CA TRP A 113 15.27 -8.49 -2.44
C TRP A 113 14.80 -7.37 -3.38
N SER A 114 14.31 -7.72 -4.55
CA SER A 114 13.71 -6.76 -5.49
C SER A 114 12.41 -6.17 -4.93
N ALA A 115 11.57 -7.03 -4.34
CA ALA A 115 10.35 -6.59 -3.67
C ALA A 115 10.65 -5.71 -2.44
N VAL A 116 11.64 -6.07 -1.62
CA VAL A 116 12.08 -5.29 -0.45
C VAL A 116 12.54 -3.89 -0.85
N SER A 117 13.38 -3.77 -1.88
CA SER A 117 13.88 -2.47 -2.34
C SER A 117 12.77 -1.58 -2.89
N GLY A 118 11.87 -2.14 -3.71
CA GLY A 118 10.69 -1.41 -4.19
C GLY A 118 9.76 -0.98 -3.07
N ALA A 119 9.49 -1.89 -2.11
CA ALA A 119 8.67 -1.61 -0.95
C ALA A 119 9.25 -0.51 -0.05
N LEU A 120 10.57 -0.54 0.17
CA LEU A 120 11.25 0.48 0.97
C LEU A 120 11.11 1.87 0.34
N ILE A 121 11.35 1.99 -0.96
CA ILE A 121 11.23 3.26 -1.67
C ILE A 121 9.77 3.74 -1.70
N ALA A 122 8.82 2.83 -1.95
CA ALA A 122 7.39 3.16 -1.90
C ALA A 122 6.99 3.66 -0.51
N THR A 123 7.46 3.02 0.55
CA THR A 123 7.18 3.42 1.93
C THR A 123 7.74 4.81 2.23
N LEU A 124 8.99 5.09 1.85
CA LEU A 124 9.59 6.42 2.04
C LEU A 124 8.81 7.51 1.31
N LEU A 125 8.47 7.27 0.03
CA LEU A 125 7.67 8.20 -0.76
C LEU A 125 6.28 8.40 -0.16
N PHE A 126 5.66 7.35 0.36
CA PHE A 126 4.34 7.39 0.98
C PHE A 126 4.35 8.20 2.28
N GLU A 127 5.36 8.01 3.13
CA GLU A 127 5.52 8.78 4.37
C GLU A 127 5.76 10.28 4.09
N ILE A 128 6.60 10.57 3.10
CA ILE A 128 6.83 11.94 2.63
C ILE A 128 5.52 12.55 2.10
N SER A 129 4.77 11.80 1.29
CA SER A 129 3.51 12.25 0.72
C SER A 129 2.45 12.51 1.80
N LYS A 130 2.36 11.66 2.83
CA LYS A 130 1.48 11.88 4.00
C LYS A 130 1.83 13.17 4.72
N SER A 131 3.11 13.41 4.97
CA SER A 131 3.58 14.60 5.66
C SER A 131 3.33 15.86 4.83
N ALA A 132 3.62 15.82 3.53
CA ALA A 132 3.37 16.94 2.61
C ALA A 132 1.86 17.26 2.52
N PHE A 133 1.02 16.22 2.46
CA PHE A 133 -0.43 16.39 2.41
C PHE A 133 -0.99 16.97 3.71
N ALA A 134 -0.49 16.53 4.86
CA ALA A 134 -0.85 17.08 6.17
C ALA A 134 -0.46 18.57 6.28
N LEU A 135 0.76 18.92 5.84
CA LEU A 135 1.21 20.34 5.81
C LEU A 135 0.34 21.19 4.89
N TYR A 136 -0.07 20.66 3.74
CA TYR A 136 -0.99 21.33 2.84
C TYR A 136 -2.32 21.65 3.53
N PHE A 137 -2.90 20.66 4.23
CA PHE A 137 -4.16 20.84 4.96
C PHE A 137 -4.10 21.94 6.04
N ILE A 138 -2.98 21.99 6.76
CA ILE A 138 -2.79 22.95 7.85
C ILE A 138 -2.60 24.37 7.31
N ASN A 139 -1.84 24.53 6.23
CA ASN A 139 -1.43 25.86 5.74
C ASN A 139 -2.40 26.47 4.71
N PHE A 140 -3.27 25.68 4.09
CA PHE A 140 -4.19 26.16 3.05
C PHE A 140 -5.67 25.88 3.37
N PRO A 141 -6.22 26.48 4.44
CA PRO A 141 -7.63 26.30 4.81
C PRO A 141 -8.61 27.00 3.84
N VAL A 142 -8.09 27.74 2.85
CA VAL A 142 -8.88 28.56 1.92
C VAL A 142 -9.94 27.75 1.18
N TYR A 143 -9.60 26.51 0.78
CA TYR A 143 -10.56 25.62 0.12
C TYR A 143 -11.73 25.22 1.02
N GLN A 144 -11.49 25.05 2.32
CA GLN A 144 -12.54 24.74 3.29
C GLN A 144 -13.46 25.96 3.54
N VAL A 145 -12.90 27.17 3.51
CA VAL A 145 -13.66 28.41 3.71
C VAL A 145 -14.59 28.69 2.53
N ILE A 146 -14.15 28.42 1.30
CA ILE A 146 -14.93 28.71 0.07
C ILE A 146 -15.92 27.60 -0.24
N TYR A 147 -15.49 26.32 -0.17
CA TYR A 147 -16.27 25.15 -0.61
C TYR A 147 -16.84 24.32 0.54
N GLY A 148 -16.51 24.65 1.80
CA GLY A 148 -17.00 23.90 2.96
C GLY A 148 -16.68 22.40 2.87
N ALA A 149 -17.66 21.56 3.16
CA ALA A 149 -17.53 20.11 3.12
C ALA A 149 -17.24 19.55 1.71
N LEU A 150 -17.58 20.28 0.65
CA LEU A 150 -17.31 19.85 -0.75
C LEU A 150 -15.82 19.88 -1.11
N ALA A 151 -15.00 20.64 -0.36
CA ALA A 151 -13.54 20.66 -0.57
C ALA A 151 -12.86 19.31 -0.36
N VAL A 152 -13.47 18.41 0.42
CA VAL A 152 -12.94 17.07 0.71
C VAL A 152 -12.85 16.21 -0.55
N ILE A 153 -13.78 16.38 -1.50
CA ILE A 153 -13.86 15.54 -2.71
C ILE A 153 -12.62 15.73 -3.60
N PRO A 154 -12.25 16.94 -4.05
CA PRO A 154 -11.03 17.14 -4.84
C PRO A 154 -9.76 16.68 -4.12
N LEU A 155 -9.68 16.96 -2.82
CA LEU A 155 -8.52 16.57 -2.00
C LEU A 155 -8.39 15.05 -1.90
N LEU A 156 -9.48 14.32 -1.79
CA LEU A 156 -9.51 12.86 -1.83
C LEU A 156 -8.96 12.34 -3.16
N PHE A 157 -9.37 12.93 -4.30
CA PHE A 157 -8.85 12.55 -5.61
C PHE A 157 -7.34 12.78 -5.74
N ILE A 158 -6.84 13.92 -5.27
CA ILE A 158 -5.40 14.21 -5.24
C ILE A 158 -4.66 13.19 -4.38
N TRP A 159 -5.19 12.86 -3.20
CA TRP A 159 -4.60 11.85 -2.32
C TRP A 159 -4.54 10.47 -2.95
N VAL A 160 -5.64 10.01 -3.55
CA VAL A 160 -5.69 8.73 -4.25
C VAL A 160 -4.71 8.72 -5.43
N PHE A 161 -4.63 9.80 -6.20
CA PHE A 161 -3.69 9.91 -7.31
C PHE A 161 -2.24 9.81 -6.86
N ILE A 162 -1.83 10.58 -5.83
CA ILE A 162 -0.47 10.54 -5.27
C ILE A 162 -0.15 9.14 -4.73
N SER A 163 -1.07 8.54 -3.98
CA SER A 163 -0.90 7.18 -3.45
C SER A 163 -0.68 6.16 -4.56
N TRP A 164 -1.42 6.30 -5.67
CA TRP A 164 -1.27 5.43 -6.82
C TRP A 164 0.07 5.62 -7.53
N VAL A 165 0.52 6.85 -7.70
CA VAL A 165 1.86 7.15 -8.26
C VAL A 165 2.95 6.51 -7.41
N VAL A 166 2.87 6.60 -6.09
CA VAL A 166 3.83 5.97 -5.17
C VAL A 166 3.86 4.45 -5.35
N VAL A 167 2.69 3.80 -5.42
CA VAL A 167 2.58 2.36 -5.69
C VAL A 167 3.28 1.99 -7.00
N LEU A 168 3.03 2.73 -8.07
CA LEU A 168 3.60 2.43 -9.39
C LEU A 168 5.11 2.65 -9.44
N VAL A 169 5.62 3.71 -8.82
CA VAL A 169 7.06 3.97 -8.76
C VAL A 169 7.79 2.85 -8.01
N GLY A 170 7.27 2.43 -6.86
CA GLY A 170 7.86 1.31 -6.13
C GLY A 170 7.80 -0.01 -6.88
N ALA A 171 6.68 -0.29 -7.56
CA ALA A 171 6.52 -1.46 -8.42
C ALA A 171 7.52 -1.46 -9.59
N GLN A 172 7.71 -0.31 -10.24
CA GLN A 172 8.65 -0.16 -11.35
C GLN A 172 10.10 -0.42 -10.90
N ILE A 173 10.47 0.07 -9.72
CA ILE A 173 11.81 -0.17 -9.15
C ILE A 173 11.99 -1.65 -8.83
N ALA A 174 10.99 -2.28 -8.18
CA ALA A 174 11.03 -3.71 -7.89
C ALA A 174 11.17 -4.55 -9.16
N ALA A 175 10.39 -4.26 -10.19
CA ALA A 175 10.41 -4.98 -11.46
C ALA A 175 11.72 -4.78 -12.24
N SER A 176 12.27 -3.57 -12.23
CA SER A 176 13.56 -3.27 -12.89
C SER A 176 14.71 -4.03 -12.25
N LEU A 177 14.77 -4.08 -10.91
CA LEU A 177 15.77 -4.84 -10.18
C LEU A 177 15.59 -6.35 -10.37
N ASP A 178 14.36 -6.83 -10.43
CA ASP A 178 14.05 -8.24 -10.68
C ASP A 178 14.55 -8.68 -12.06
N GLY A 179 14.25 -7.89 -13.09
CA GLY A 179 14.76 -8.13 -14.46
C GLY A 179 16.28 -8.14 -14.55
N PHE A 180 16.94 -7.21 -13.86
CA PHE A 180 18.41 -7.16 -13.80
C PHE A 180 19.01 -8.41 -13.15
N LEU A 181 18.45 -8.88 -12.04
CA LEU A 181 18.92 -10.10 -11.35
C LEU A 181 18.71 -11.35 -12.19
N GLU A 182 17.59 -11.44 -12.91
CA GLU A 182 17.35 -12.56 -13.84
C GLU A 182 18.34 -12.57 -15.01
N GLU A 183 18.65 -11.42 -15.57
CA GLU A 183 19.61 -11.31 -16.66
C GLU A 183 21.02 -11.71 -16.23
N GLN A 184 21.48 -11.23 -15.08
CA GLN A 184 22.73 -11.63 -14.46
C GLN A 184 22.83 -13.16 -14.28
N LYS A 185 21.77 -13.77 -13.76
CA LYS A 185 21.69 -15.22 -13.56
C LYS A 185 21.78 -16.00 -14.88
N LYS A 186 21.15 -15.51 -15.94
CA LYS A 186 21.24 -16.09 -17.29
C LYS A 186 22.65 -16.03 -17.86
N ILE A 187 23.36 -14.90 -17.68
CA ILE A 187 24.72 -14.72 -18.13
C ILE A 187 25.68 -15.70 -17.40
N ILE A 188 25.55 -15.80 -16.08
CA ILE A 188 26.37 -16.71 -15.26
C ILE A 188 26.13 -18.17 -15.68
N ASN A 189 24.88 -18.59 -15.83
CA ASN A 189 24.56 -19.97 -16.24
C ASN A 189 25.05 -20.29 -17.66
N LYS A 190 25.13 -19.28 -18.55
CA LYS A 190 25.67 -19.46 -19.90
C LYS A 190 27.20 -19.54 -19.92
N ALA A 191 27.85 -18.80 -18.99
CA ALA A 191 29.31 -18.79 -18.84
C ALA A 191 29.85 -20.05 -18.13
N TYR A 192 29.07 -20.61 -17.21
CA TYR A 192 29.41 -21.81 -16.41
C TYR A 192 28.25 -22.80 -16.45
N PRO A 193 28.06 -23.55 -17.56
CA PRO A 193 27.06 -24.61 -17.61
C PRO A 193 27.46 -25.69 -16.60
N LEU A 194 26.67 -25.78 -15.51
CA LEU A 194 26.83 -26.93 -14.58
C LEU A 194 26.51 -28.20 -15.33
N GLN A 195 27.52 -29.08 -15.44
CA GLN A 195 27.39 -30.43 -15.99
C GLN A 195 26.49 -31.28 -15.11
#